data_b32a11f2bc594f658f7a94148b6541fc
#
_entry.id   b32a11f2bc594f658f7a94148b6541fc
#
_cell.length_a   1.000
_cell.length_b   1.000
_cell.length_c   1.000
_cell.angle_alpha   90.00
_cell.angle_beta   90.00
_cell.angle_gamma   90.00
#
_symmetry.space_group_name_H-M   'P 1'
#
loop_
_entity.id
_entity.type
_entity.pdbx_description
1 polymer ?
#
loop_
_entity_poly.entity_id
_entity_poly.type
_entity_poly.pdbx_seq_one_letter_code
_entity_poly.pdbx_strand_id
1 'polypeptide(L)'
;MKPKSFSGRIGLALGALVASIASAQAQVPLSTYMDANGFIDVQTLTCAQLANTFQEDADYLAAWYSGWYNGLAKKHFAHITRAKSGEHQVIVYCKAHPELKVIQAIDVLFKNEK
;
A
#
# COMPACT_ATOMS: atom_id res chain seq x y z
N MET A 1 -0.43 -39.37 34.40
CA MET A 1 -0.18 -39.90 33.06
C MET A 1 -0.93 -39.12 31.99
N LYS A 2 -2.23 -39.12 32.08
CA LYS A 2 -3.08 -38.41 31.13
C LYS A 2 -2.89 -36.88 31.13
N PRO A 3 -2.63 -36.25 32.28
CA PRO A 3 -2.45 -34.82 32.31
C PRO A 3 -1.28 -34.31 31.47
N LYS A 4 -0.28 -35.14 31.28
CA LYS A 4 0.94 -34.74 30.57
C LYS A 4 0.70 -34.41 29.10
N SER A 5 -0.03 -35.28 28.41
CA SER A 5 -0.30 -35.05 27.01
C SER A 5 -1.24 -33.87 26.80
N PHE A 6 -2.06 -33.59 27.77
CA PHE A 6 -2.96 -32.45 27.73
C PHE A 6 -2.22 -31.12 27.74
N SER A 7 -1.19 -31.03 28.57
CA SER A 7 -0.35 -29.82 28.62
C SER A 7 0.35 -29.53 27.31
N GLY A 8 0.81 -30.57 26.61
CA GLY A 8 1.48 -30.39 25.32
C GLY A 8 0.62 -29.74 24.27
N ARG A 9 -0.66 -30.07 24.26
CA ARG A 9 -1.59 -29.49 23.29
C ARG A 9 -1.79 -28.00 23.52
N ILE A 10 -1.87 -27.59 24.76
CA ILE A 10 -2.03 -26.20 25.13
C ILE A 10 -0.85 -25.35 24.64
N GLY A 11 0.36 -25.88 24.81
CA GLY A 11 1.55 -25.19 24.37
C GLY A 11 1.59 -24.93 22.87
N LEU A 12 1.14 -25.90 22.07
CA LEU A 12 1.09 -25.73 20.61
C LEU A 12 0.09 -24.65 20.17
N ALA A 13 -1.06 -24.61 20.83
CA ALA A 13 -2.06 -23.61 20.51
C ALA A 13 -1.55 -22.20 20.76
N LEU A 14 -0.84 -21.99 21.85
CA LEU A 14 -0.27 -20.68 22.15
C LEU A 14 0.78 -20.25 21.13
N GLY A 15 1.60 -21.18 20.65
CA GLY A 15 2.58 -20.87 19.63
C GLY A 15 1.95 -20.38 18.33
N ALA A 16 0.85 -20.97 17.91
CA ALA A 16 0.13 -20.56 16.70
C ALA A 16 -0.43 -19.14 16.82
N LEU A 17 -0.95 -18.76 17.97
CA LEU A 17 -1.47 -17.43 18.21
C LEU A 17 -0.39 -16.35 18.11
N VAL A 18 0.79 -16.63 18.68
CA VAL A 18 1.91 -15.70 18.62
C VAL A 18 2.34 -15.45 17.18
N ALA A 19 2.40 -16.50 16.37
CA ALA A 19 2.78 -16.37 14.96
C ALA A 19 1.81 -15.48 14.18
N SER A 20 0.49 -15.57 14.45
CA SER A 20 -0.51 -14.73 13.80
C SER A 20 -0.34 -13.26 14.14
N ILE A 21 -0.03 -12.94 15.38
CA ILE A 21 0.17 -11.57 15.82
C ILE A 21 1.41 -10.95 15.15
N ALA A 22 2.48 -11.74 14.99
CA ALA A 22 3.73 -11.25 14.43
C ALA A 22 3.63 -10.77 12.98
N SER A 23 2.59 -11.17 12.22
CA SER A 23 2.42 -10.76 10.83
C SER A 23 1.73 -9.39 10.67
N ALA A 24 1.15 -8.85 11.73
CA ALA A 24 0.47 -7.56 11.68
C ALA A 24 1.49 -6.42 11.70
N GLN A 25 1.35 -5.45 10.81
CA GLN A 25 2.21 -4.29 10.74
C GLN A 25 1.39 -3.01 10.89
N ALA A 26 1.90 -2.07 11.68
CA ALA A 26 1.30 -0.77 11.85
C ALA A 26 1.58 0.12 10.64
N GLN A 27 0.59 0.92 10.25
CA GLN A 27 0.77 1.93 9.23
C GLN A 27 1.62 3.08 9.74
N VAL A 28 2.33 3.75 8.85
CA VAL A 28 3.19 4.88 9.17
C VAL A 28 2.79 6.10 8.35
N PRO A 29 3.07 7.31 8.85
CA PRO A 29 2.82 8.52 8.06
C PRO A 29 3.77 8.58 6.85
N LEU A 30 3.32 9.20 5.79
CA LEU A 30 4.09 9.36 4.57
C LEU A 30 5.42 10.06 4.81
N SER A 31 5.47 10.94 5.81
CA SER A 31 6.70 11.64 6.21
C SER A 31 7.83 10.70 6.60
N THR A 32 7.52 9.45 6.95
CA THR A 32 8.54 8.44 7.26
C THR A 32 9.46 8.19 6.06
N TYR A 33 8.98 8.41 4.84
CA TYR A 33 9.72 8.12 3.61
C TYR A 33 10.32 9.36 2.97
N MET A 34 10.21 10.53 3.62
CA MET A 34 10.80 11.77 3.10
C MET A 34 12.31 11.81 3.34
N ASP A 35 13.01 12.51 2.46
CA ASP A 35 14.41 12.86 2.70
C ASP A 35 14.53 14.01 3.74
N ALA A 36 15.75 14.43 4.03
CA ALA A 36 16.01 15.47 5.03
C ALA A 36 15.38 16.83 4.67
N ASN A 37 15.08 17.05 3.41
CA ASN A 37 14.48 18.29 2.92
C ASN A 37 12.97 18.20 2.73
N GLY A 38 12.36 17.08 3.08
CA GLY A 38 10.91 16.88 3.00
C GLY A 38 10.41 16.37 1.66
N PHE A 39 11.29 15.87 0.81
CA PHE A 39 10.91 15.38 -0.52
C PHE A 39 10.79 13.87 -0.55
N ILE A 40 9.85 13.39 -1.37
CA ILE A 40 9.73 11.99 -1.73
C ILE A 40 9.88 11.91 -3.26
N ASP A 41 10.73 11.00 -3.72
CA ASP A 41 10.82 10.73 -5.15
C ASP A 41 9.68 9.80 -5.55
N VAL A 42 8.65 10.38 -6.17
CA VAL A 42 7.45 9.64 -6.56
C VAL A 42 7.71 8.63 -7.67
N GLN A 43 8.82 8.74 -8.38
CA GLN A 43 9.21 7.78 -9.42
C GLN A 43 9.79 6.49 -8.83
N THR A 44 10.33 6.56 -7.62
CA THR A 44 10.93 5.40 -6.97
C THR A 44 10.10 4.89 -5.79
N LEU A 45 9.03 5.59 -5.42
CA LEU A 45 8.15 5.16 -4.34
C LEU A 45 7.61 3.76 -4.63
N THR A 46 7.73 2.87 -3.63
CA THR A 46 7.34 1.46 -3.79
C THR A 46 5.88 1.22 -3.43
N CYS A 47 5.34 0.15 -3.98
CA CYS A 47 4.01 -0.35 -3.60
C CYS A 47 3.92 -0.67 -2.11
N ALA A 48 5.00 -1.22 -1.53
CA ALA A 48 5.04 -1.48 -0.09
C ALA A 48 4.87 -0.20 0.71
N GLN A 49 5.51 0.89 0.31
CA GLN A 49 5.41 2.17 0.99
C GLN A 49 4.00 2.77 0.87
N LEU A 50 3.40 2.73 -0.32
CA LEU A 50 2.03 3.20 -0.52
C LEU A 50 1.04 2.37 0.31
N ALA A 51 1.17 1.05 0.29
CA ALA A 51 0.26 0.16 1.00
C ALA A 51 0.40 0.28 2.53
N ASN A 52 1.56 0.72 3.02
CA ASN A 52 1.83 0.82 4.45
C ASN A 52 1.61 2.21 5.04
N THR A 53 1.28 3.20 4.24
CA THR A 53 1.00 4.54 4.77
C THR A 53 -0.49 4.67 5.15
N PHE A 54 -0.81 5.72 5.92
CA PHE A 54 -2.20 5.98 6.29
C PHE A 54 -3.04 6.28 5.05
N GLN A 55 -4.34 5.97 5.11
CA GLN A 55 -5.26 6.20 3.99
C GLN A 55 -5.27 7.67 3.55
N GLU A 56 -5.23 8.59 4.49
CA GLU A 56 -5.20 10.03 4.23
C GLU A 56 -3.97 10.41 3.39
N ASP A 57 -2.83 9.85 3.71
CA ASP A 57 -1.59 10.08 2.97
C ASP A 57 -1.61 9.40 1.61
N ALA A 58 -2.22 8.23 1.52
CA ALA A 58 -2.43 7.53 0.25
C ALA A 58 -3.34 8.35 -0.68
N ASP A 59 -4.36 8.99 -0.14
CA ASP A 59 -5.26 9.87 -0.90
C ASP A 59 -4.46 11.05 -1.49
N TYR A 60 -3.56 11.62 -0.71
CA TYR A 60 -2.70 12.70 -1.16
C TYR A 60 -1.81 12.26 -2.33
N LEU A 61 -1.18 11.10 -2.20
CA LEU A 61 -0.34 10.53 -3.27
C LEU A 61 -1.16 10.24 -4.52
N ALA A 62 -2.35 9.68 -4.37
CA ALA A 62 -3.22 9.39 -5.50
C ALA A 62 -3.58 10.65 -6.27
N ALA A 63 -3.90 11.73 -5.55
CA ALA A 63 -4.17 13.02 -6.17
C ALA A 63 -2.94 13.56 -6.90
N TRP A 64 -1.76 13.41 -6.30
CA TRP A 64 -0.51 13.86 -6.89
C TRP A 64 -0.21 13.10 -8.21
N TYR A 65 -0.27 11.76 -8.19
CA TYR A 65 -0.04 10.95 -9.38
C TYR A 65 -1.08 11.26 -10.47
N SER A 66 -2.34 11.37 -10.08
CA SER A 66 -3.41 11.69 -11.02
C SER A 66 -3.18 13.04 -11.71
N GLY A 67 -2.80 14.06 -10.95
CA GLY A 67 -2.47 15.36 -11.48
C GLY A 67 -1.26 15.34 -12.41
N TRP A 68 -0.25 14.57 -12.04
CA TRP A 68 0.95 14.44 -12.86
C TRP A 68 0.66 13.80 -14.22
N TYR A 69 -0.01 12.64 -14.23
CA TYR A 69 -0.32 11.95 -15.47
C TYR A 69 -1.29 12.75 -16.35
N ASN A 70 -2.31 13.34 -15.75
CA ASN A 70 -3.27 14.17 -16.50
C ASN A 70 -2.63 15.45 -17.01
N GLY A 71 -1.70 16.03 -16.26
CA GLY A 71 -0.95 17.21 -16.69
C GLY A 71 -0.06 16.92 -17.88
N LEU A 72 0.65 15.78 -17.86
CA LEU A 72 1.46 15.35 -19.00
C LEU A 72 0.62 15.13 -20.24
N ALA A 73 -0.60 14.62 -20.08
CA ALA A 73 -1.55 14.42 -21.18
C ALA A 73 -2.36 15.69 -21.53
N LYS A 74 -2.10 16.80 -20.84
CA LYS A 74 -2.79 18.08 -21.01
C LYS A 74 -4.30 17.97 -20.83
N LYS A 75 -4.75 17.09 -19.95
CA LYS A 75 -6.16 16.94 -19.59
C LYS A 75 -6.47 17.83 -18.39
N HIS A 76 -7.60 18.55 -18.43
CA HIS A 76 -7.98 19.47 -17.35
C HIS A 76 -9.34 19.16 -16.74
N PHE A 77 -9.99 18.07 -17.14
CA PHE A 77 -11.20 17.58 -16.50
C PHE A 77 -10.89 16.39 -15.62
N ALA A 78 -11.41 16.37 -14.40
CA ALA A 78 -11.25 15.28 -13.47
C ALA A 78 -12.55 14.51 -13.31
N HIS A 79 -12.50 13.20 -13.53
CA HIS A 79 -13.63 12.31 -13.28
C HIS A 79 -13.50 11.79 -11.86
N ILE A 80 -14.20 12.39 -10.91
CA ILE A 80 -13.96 12.14 -9.48
C ILE A 80 -14.24 10.70 -9.07
N THR A 81 -15.36 10.13 -9.51
CA THR A 81 -15.70 8.74 -9.16
C THR A 81 -14.64 7.77 -9.69
N ARG A 82 -14.17 7.98 -10.91
CA ARG A 82 -13.16 7.16 -11.53
C ARG A 82 -11.81 7.30 -10.84
N ALA A 83 -11.46 8.51 -10.42
CA ALA A 83 -10.22 8.74 -9.68
C ALA A 83 -10.21 8.00 -8.35
N LYS A 84 -11.33 8.03 -7.62
CA LYS A 84 -11.45 7.31 -6.34
C LYS A 84 -11.37 5.80 -6.52
N SER A 85 -12.07 5.25 -7.51
CA SER A 85 -12.01 3.81 -7.75
C SER A 85 -10.64 3.38 -8.24
N GLY A 86 -9.96 4.22 -9.02
CA GLY A 86 -8.61 3.98 -9.49
C GLY A 86 -7.60 3.95 -8.36
N GLU A 87 -7.73 4.86 -7.40
CA GLU A 87 -6.90 4.85 -6.20
C GLU A 87 -7.04 3.52 -5.45
N HIS A 88 -8.29 3.09 -5.23
CA HIS A 88 -8.54 1.83 -4.54
C HIS A 88 -7.89 0.65 -5.27
N GLN A 89 -8.02 0.60 -6.59
CA GLN A 89 -7.41 -0.45 -7.41
C GLN A 89 -5.89 -0.47 -7.26
N VAL A 90 -5.25 0.69 -7.27
CA VAL A 90 -3.78 0.78 -7.11
C VAL A 90 -3.36 0.28 -5.74
N ILE A 91 -4.05 0.68 -4.69
CA ILE A 91 -3.72 0.25 -3.32
C ILE A 91 -3.86 -1.26 -3.17
N VAL A 92 -4.95 -1.85 -3.66
CA VAL A 92 -5.16 -3.30 -3.61
C VAL A 92 -4.07 -4.03 -4.40
N TYR A 93 -3.76 -3.54 -5.58
CA TYR A 93 -2.71 -4.12 -6.42
C TYR A 93 -1.34 -4.04 -5.72
N CYS A 94 -1.04 -2.89 -5.13
CA CYS A 94 0.23 -2.68 -4.41
C CYS A 94 0.37 -3.58 -3.19
N LYS A 95 -0.72 -3.87 -2.49
CA LYS A 95 -0.68 -4.83 -1.37
C LYS A 95 -0.28 -6.23 -1.83
N ALA A 96 -0.67 -6.61 -3.03
CA ALA A 96 -0.32 -7.90 -3.60
C ALA A 96 1.07 -7.91 -4.27
N HIS A 97 1.61 -6.74 -4.60
CA HIS A 97 2.88 -6.60 -5.31
C HIS A 97 3.79 -5.55 -4.65
N PRO A 98 4.18 -5.77 -3.39
CA PRO A 98 4.92 -4.76 -2.61
C PRO A 98 6.29 -4.40 -3.20
N GLU A 99 6.87 -5.27 -4.01
CA GLU A 99 8.19 -5.07 -4.62
C GLU A 99 8.16 -4.12 -5.82
N LEU A 100 7.01 -3.85 -6.38
CA LEU A 100 6.90 -2.95 -7.53
C LEU A 100 6.97 -1.48 -7.09
N LYS A 101 7.31 -0.62 -8.04
CA LYS A 101 7.13 0.82 -7.88
C LYS A 101 5.66 1.18 -8.13
N VAL A 102 5.19 2.23 -7.50
CA VAL A 102 3.81 2.70 -7.69
C VAL A 102 3.53 3.02 -9.16
N ILE A 103 4.48 3.66 -9.85
CA ILE A 103 4.32 3.97 -11.27
C ILE A 103 4.18 2.73 -12.14
N GLN A 104 4.82 1.62 -11.77
CA GLN A 104 4.67 0.35 -12.47
C GLN A 104 3.26 -0.23 -12.27
N ALA A 105 2.73 -0.14 -11.05
CA ALA A 105 1.37 -0.58 -10.75
C ALA A 105 0.34 0.23 -11.55
N ILE A 106 0.51 1.55 -11.59
CA ILE A 106 -0.36 2.44 -12.36
C ILE A 106 -0.33 2.06 -13.84
N ASP A 107 0.86 1.81 -14.38
CA ASP A 107 1.00 1.45 -15.78
C ASP A 107 0.30 0.14 -16.11
N VAL A 108 0.46 -0.88 -15.26
CA VAL A 108 -0.20 -2.17 -15.46
C VAL A 108 -1.72 -2.02 -15.45
N LEU A 109 -2.25 -1.26 -14.51
CA LEU A 109 -3.70 -1.13 -14.33
C LEU A 109 -4.38 -0.26 -15.38
N PHE A 110 -3.70 0.76 -15.87
CA PHE A 110 -4.33 1.80 -16.69
C PHE A 110 -3.71 2.01 -18.06
N LYS A 111 -2.83 1.12 -18.50
CA LYS A 111 -2.15 1.28 -19.79
C LYS A 111 -3.08 1.37 -20.99
N ASN A 112 -4.28 0.81 -20.90
CA ASN A 112 -5.25 0.81 -21.99
C ASN A 112 -6.23 1.99 -21.94
N GLU A 113 -6.05 2.92 -21.01
CA GLU A 113 -6.95 4.03 -20.80
C GLU A 113 -6.41 5.36 -21.34
N LYS A 114 -5.41 5.33 -22.17
CA LYS A 114 -4.79 6.52 -22.76
C LYS A 114 -5.59 7.10 -23.92
#